data_51fd065742feaeece0cf06f71b55d3b3
#
_entry.id   51fd065742feaeece0cf06f71b55d3b3
#
_cell.length_a   1.000
_cell.length_b   1.000
_cell.length_c   1.000
_cell.angle_alpha   90.00
_cell.angle_beta   90.00
_cell.angle_gamma   90.00
#
_symmetry.space_group_name_H-M   'P 1'
#
loop_
_entity.id
_entity.type
_entity.pdbx_description
1 polymer ?
#
loop_
_entity_poly.entity_id
_entity_poly.type
_entity_poly.pdbx_seq_one_letter_code
_entity_poly.pdbx_strand_id
1 'polypeptide(L)'
;MQVTHQDFGISAFGLAIPQYALPLTEFARLRNVDAAQYTQTLGCEFMALCGPNDNVVSLAVRAAKRALANWGGSTDQIGMVVVASESAIDMSRPLSSWVMSELGLQGQIRAYEVKHACYSGTVAVRQALEWKLSGNSQGKAALVIASDVALYAEHHSGEPTQGAGAIAMIIDEPTIAAISPHSYCWSEPQFDFWRPIGTPYPEVNGRLSLVCYITAVLQCFKQLAPQTSLGQYLDEFKHMCLHVPFPKMVFKAFKRLGEHCGWDADQILQQYQTKVFTTMQWNQQIGNAYTASLWFSVANALTRLQAKEQLLAFSYGSGCGSELLTLQCTTPQATSTWRQELENDLANRTIVDAKFYQNLRDNMS
;
A
#
# COMPACT_ATOMS: atom_id res chain seq x y z
N MET A 1 -12.70 -0.76 36.96
CA MET A 1 -12.98 -1.55 35.74
C MET A 1 -11.67 -1.70 34.99
N GLN A 2 -11.04 -2.89 35.05
CA GLN A 2 -9.90 -3.18 34.17
C GLN A 2 -10.48 -3.33 32.77
N VAL A 3 -10.22 -2.36 31.90
CA VAL A 3 -10.45 -2.50 30.47
C VAL A 3 -9.39 -3.50 30.00
N THR A 4 -9.77 -4.75 29.82
CA THR A 4 -8.97 -5.70 29.04
C THR A 4 -9.00 -5.14 27.61
N HIS A 5 -7.89 -4.53 27.17
CA HIS A 5 -7.76 -4.11 25.78
C HIS A 5 -7.81 -5.37 24.91
N GLN A 6 -8.96 -5.56 24.25
CA GLN A 6 -9.06 -6.56 23.20
C GLN A 6 -8.19 -6.07 22.03
N ASP A 7 -7.24 -6.89 21.59
CA ASP A 7 -6.44 -6.57 20.41
C ASP A 7 -7.32 -6.63 19.17
N PHE A 8 -7.17 -5.65 18.29
CA PHE A 8 -7.77 -5.63 16.96
C PHE A 8 -6.71 -5.51 15.88
N GLY A 9 -7.03 -5.93 14.71
CA GLY A 9 -6.11 -5.88 13.59
C GLY A 9 -6.66 -6.56 12.35
N ILE A 10 -5.78 -7.16 11.58
CA ILE A 10 -6.11 -7.77 10.31
C ILE A 10 -6.54 -9.21 10.51
N SER A 11 -7.78 -9.51 10.11
CA SER A 11 -8.36 -10.85 10.15
C SER A 11 -8.29 -11.55 8.80
N ALA A 12 -8.36 -10.81 7.70
CA ALA A 12 -8.25 -11.37 6.35
C ALA A 12 -7.71 -10.34 5.36
N PHE A 13 -7.07 -10.85 4.32
CA PHE A 13 -6.67 -10.12 3.13
C PHE A 13 -7.40 -10.63 1.89
N GLY A 14 -7.60 -9.73 0.92
CA GLY A 14 -7.83 -10.05 -0.47
C GLY A 14 -7.06 -9.07 -1.35
N LEU A 15 -6.31 -9.58 -2.30
CA LEU A 15 -5.46 -8.78 -3.18
C LEU A 15 -5.92 -8.94 -4.63
N ALA A 16 -5.81 -7.89 -5.41
CA ALA A 16 -6.14 -7.90 -6.83
C ALA A 16 -5.18 -7.03 -7.63
N ILE A 17 -4.74 -7.54 -8.77
CA ILE A 17 -3.92 -6.82 -9.74
C ILE A 17 -4.57 -6.92 -11.12
N PRO A 18 -4.32 -5.98 -12.03
CA PRO A 18 -4.77 -6.10 -13.41
C PRO A 18 -4.23 -7.36 -14.11
N GLN A 19 -4.95 -7.77 -15.16
CA GLN A 19 -4.55 -8.92 -15.97
C GLN A 19 -3.29 -8.66 -16.81
N TYR A 20 -3.03 -7.41 -17.22
CA TYR A 20 -1.93 -7.09 -18.12
C TYR A 20 -0.70 -6.58 -17.36
N ALA A 21 0.49 -6.93 -17.85
CA ALA A 21 1.76 -6.42 -17.34
C ALA A 21 2.72 -6.10 -18.46
N LEU A 22 3.31 -4.91 -18.43
CA LEU A 22 4.36 -4.48 -19.36
C LEU A 22 5.72 -4.64 -18.67
N PRO A 23 6.66 -5.44 -19.26
CA PRO A 23 8.04 -5.46 -18.78
C PRO A 23 8.68 -4.09 -18.94
N LEU A 24 9.42 -3.61 -17.96
CA LEU A 24 10.09 -2.30 -18.07
C LEU A 24 11.24 -2.31 -19.08
N THR A 25 11.71 -3.48 -19.49
CA THR A 25 12.62 -3.63 -20.64
C THR A 25 11.93 -3.28 -21.97
N GLU A 26 10.66 -3.65 -22.15
CA GLU A 26 9.86 -3.24 -23.31
C GLU A 26 9.52 -1.75 -23.28
N PHE A 27 9.17 -1.23 -22.08
CA PHE A 27 8.93 0.19 -21.90
C PHE A 27 10.19 1.04 -22.20
N ALA A 28 11.38 0.55 -21.81
CA ALA A 28 12.65 1.20 -22.10
C ALA A 28 12.91 1.31 -23.63
N ARG A 29 12.59 0.25 -24.38
CA ARG A 29 12.65 0.28 -25.85
C ARG A 29 11.72 1.33 -26.44
N LEU A 30 10.48 1.41 -25.95
CA LEU A 30 9.50 2.42 -26.39
C LEU A 30 10.01 3.84 -26.17
N ARG A 31 10.69 4.09 -25.06
CA ARG A 31 11.20 5.41 -24.67
C ARG A 31 12.64 5.67 -25.16
N ASN A 32 13.25 4.71 -25.87
CA ASN A 32 14.63 4.77 -26.37
C ASN A 32 15.66 5.10 -25.27
N VAL A 33 15.55 4.40 -24.13
CA VAL A 33 16.46 4.52 -22.99
C VAL A 33 17.04 3.15 -22.61
N ASP A 34 18.17 3.16 -21.88
CA ASP A 34 18.74 1.93 -21.35
C ASP A 34 17.81 1.32 -20.29
N ALA A 35 17.46 0.05 -20.48
CA ALA A 35 16.59 -0.68 -19.55
C ALA A 35 17.11 -0.70 -18.11
N ALA A 36 18.43 -0.63 -17.90
CA ALA A 36 19.05 -0.56 -16.59
C ALA A 36 18.61 0.67 -15.77
N GLN A 37 18.20 1.76 -16.43
CA GLN A 37 17.65 2.93 -15.75
C GLN A 37 16.37 2.60 -14.98
N TYR A 38 15.55 1.69 -15.49
CA TYR A 38 14.29 1.31 -14.87
C TYR A 38 14.43 0.09 -13.97
N THR A 39 15.10 -0.96 -14.46
CA THR A 39 15.19 -2.23 -13.72
C THR A 39 16.21 -2.19 -12.58
N GLN A 40 17.36 -1.56 -12.78
CA GLN A 40 18.43 -1.49 -11.78
C GLN A 40 18.37 -0.19 -10.96
N THR A 41 18.17 0.96 -11.64
CA THR A 41 18.19 2.26 -10.93
C THR A 41 16.90 2.53 -10.18
N LEU A 42 15.72 2.28 -10.74
CA LEU A 42 14.45 2.40 -10.02
C LEU A 42 14.12 1.13 -9.21
N GLY A 43 14.56 -0.03 -9.68
CA GLY A 43 14.31 -1.33 -9.06
C GLY A 43 12.93 -1.91 -9.40
N CYS A 44 12.30 -1.46 -10.50
CA CYS A 44 11.02 -1.97 -10.98
C CYS A 44 11.24 -2.98 -12.11
N GLU A 45 10.44 -4.02 -12.17
CA GLU A 45 10.52 -5.07 -13.21
C GLU A 45 9.37 -4.97 -14.20
N PHE A 46 8.16 -4.75 -13.69
CA PHE A 46 6.94 -4.66 -14.47
C PHE A 46 6.08 -3.48 -14.05
N MET A 47 5.21 -3.09 -14.95
CA MET A 47 4.12 -2.15 -14.77
C MET A 47 2.81 -2.92 -14.95
N ALA A 48 1.99 -3.04 -13.89
CA ALA A 48 0.65 -3.60 -13.99
C ALA A 48 -0.28 -2.61 -14.70
N LEU A 49 -1.01 -3.06 -15.72
CA LEU A 49 -1.83 -2.21 -16.58
C LEU A 49 -3.29 -2.64 -16.55
N CYS A 50 -4.17 -1.69 -16.25
CA CYS A 50 -5.61 -1.88 -16.42
C CYS A 50 -5.95 -2.00 -17.90
N GLY A 51 -6.58 -3.13 -18.27
CA GLY A 51 -7.19 -3.30 -19.58
C GLY A 51 -8.60 -2.71 -19.63
N PRO A 52 -9.33 -2.93 -20.72
CA PRO A 52 -10.68 -2.36 -20.90
C PRO A 52 -11.69 -2.72 -19.81
N ASN A 53 -11.49 -3.85 -19.13
CA ASN A 53 -12.38 -4.35 -18.08
C ASN A 53 -11.88 -4.06 -16.66
N ASP A 54 -10.71 -3.45 -16.53
CA ASP A 54 -10.11 -3.13 -15.23
C ASP A 54 -10.17 -1.62 -14.97
N ASN A 55 -10.57 -1.27 -13.75
CA ASN A 55 -10.51 0.09 -13.23
C ASN A 55 -10.41 0.05 -11.70
N VAL A 56 -10.34 1.20 -11.06
CA VAL A 56 -10.22 1.31 -9.60
C VAL A 56 -11.35 0.57 -8.86
N VAL A 57 -12.59 0.59 -9.38
CA VAL A 57 -13.74 -0.08 -8.77
C VAL A 57 -13.66 -1.60 -8.95
N SER A 58 -13.40 -2.07 -10.17
CA SER A 58 -13.33 -3.52 -10.45
C SER A 58 -12.21 -4.20 -9.66
N LEU A 59 -11.06 -3.53 -9.51
CA LEU A 59 -9.95 -3.98 -8.65
C LEU A 59 -10.36 -4.02 -7.18
N ALA A 60 -10.98 -2.95 -6.67
CA ALA A 60 -11.49 -2.86 -5.30
C ALA A 60 -12.50 -3.97 -4.99
N VAL A 61 -13.46 -4.21 -5.88
CA VAL A 61 -14.48 -5.26 -5.75
C VAL A 61 -13.85 -6.65 -5.75
N ARG A 62 -12.89 -6.91 -6.64
CA ARG A 62 -12.19 -8.19 -6.71
C ARG A 62 -11.40 -8.48 -5.44
N ALA A 63 -10.67 -7.48 -4.94
CA ALA A 63 -9.95 -7.58 -3.68
C ALA A 63 -10.91 -7.80 -2.50
N ALA A 64 -12.02 -7.05 -2.44
CA ALA A 64 -13.03 -7.18 -1.39
C ALA A 64 -13.70 -8.56 -1.37
N LYS A 65 -14.09 -9.11 -2.54
CA LYS A 65 -14.66 -10.46 -2.65
C LYS A 65 -13.70 -11.52 -2.10
N ARG A 66 -12.41 -11.42 -2.42
CA ARG A 66 -11.38 -12.32 -1.88
C ARG A 66 -11.21 -12.16 -0.37
N ALA A 67 -11.15 -10.92 0.14
CA ALA A 67 -11.04 -10.67 1.58
C ALA A 67 -12.22 -11.26 2.35
N LEU A 68 -13.45 -11.07 1.87
CA LEU A 68 -14.66 -11.64 2.46
C LEU A 68 -14.65 -13.18 2.43
N ALA A 69 -14.22 -13.77 1.32
CA ALA A 69 -14.10 -15.24 1.19
C ALA A 69 -13.03 -15.79 2.15
N ASN A 70 -11.87 -15.14 2.24
CA ASN A 70 -10.78 -15.54 3.13
C ASN A 70 -11.10 -15.31 4.62
N TRP A 71 -11.99 -14.36 4.92
CA TRP A 71 -12.48 -14.13 6.28
C TRP A 71 -13.45 -15.20 6.74
N GLY A 72 -14.34 -15.65 5.85
CA GLY A 72 -15.35 -16.70 6.12
C GLY A 72 -16.50 -16.23 7.01
N GLY A 73 -16.54 -14.95 7.41
CA GLY A 73 -17.66 -14.36 8.14
C GLY A 73 -18.83 -13.99 7.22
N SER A 74 -20.00 -13.75 7.81
CA SER A 74 -21.16 -13.28 7.06
C SER A 74 -21.05 -11.80 6.73
N THR A 75 -21.50 -11.39 5.55
CA THR A 75 -21.58 -10.00 5.13
C THR A 75 -22.42 -9.12 6.07
N ASP A 76 -23.40 -9.69 6.78
CA ASP A 76 -24.21 -9.00 7.80
C ASP A 76 -23.39 -8.55 9.00
N GLN A 77 -22.22 -9.13 9.19
CA GLN A 77 -21.26 -8.74 10.24
C GLN A 77 -20.40 -7.54 9.86
N ILE A 78 -20.48 -7.06 8.61
CA ILE A 78 -19.79 -5.85 8.19
C ILE A 78 -20.59 -4.62 8.64
N GLY A 79 -19.96 -3.79 9.47
CA GLY A 79 -20.53 -2.54 9.99
C GLY A 79 -19.86 -1.27 9.47
N MET A 80 -18.73 -1.42 8.78
CA MET A 80 -18.02 -0.31 8.16
C MET A 80 -17.41 -0.75 6.82
N VAL A 81 -17.52 0.11 5.81
CA VAL A 81 -16.84 -0.03 4.51
C VAL A 81 -16.10 1.26 4.20
N VAL A 82 -14.78 1.21 4.15
CA VAL A 82 -13.95 2.37 3.83
C VAL A 82 -13.14 2.05 2.58
N VAL A 83 -13.29 2.88 1.55
CA VAL A 83 -12.45 2.79 0.35
C VAL A 83 -11.47 3.97 0.35
N ALA A 84 -10.20 3.65 0.28
CA ALA A 84 -9.11 4.62 0.21
C ALA A 84 -8.55 4.65 -1.21
N SER A 85 -8.50 5.84 -1.81
CA SER A 85 -8.01 6.00 -3.18
C SER A 85 -7.62 7.45 -3.46
N GLU A 86 -6.69 7.64 -4.39
CA GLU A 86 -6.47 8.92 -5.08
C GLU A 86 -6.90 8.86 -6.56
N SER A 87 -7.48 7.73 -7.00
CA SER A 87 -8.00 7.50 -8.36
C SER A 87 -9.52 7.66 -8.41
N ALA A 88 -10.04 8.78 -7.85
CA ALA A 88 -11.48 9.06 -7.80
C ALA A 88 -12.09 9.11 -9.21
N ILE A 89 -13.31 8.57 -9.33
CA ILE A 89 -14.12 8.59 -10.58
C ILE A 89 -15.30 9.56 -10.50
N ASP A 90 -15.61 10.05 -9.32
CA ASP A 90 -16.69 11.00 -9.06
C ASP A 90 -16.27 11.96 -7.95
N MET A 91 -16.66 13.20 -8.01
CA MET A 91 -16.29 14.24 -7.03
C MET A 91 -17.15 14.23 -5.76
N SER A 92 -18.34 13.63 -5.82
CA SER A 92 -19.32 13.61 -4.73
C SER A 92 -19.67 12.22 -4.27
N ARG A 93 -19.86 11.30 -5.21
CA ARG A 93 -20.22 9.91 -4.93
C ARG A 93 -18.98 9.13 -4.54
N PRO A 94 -18.92 8.56 -3.33
CA PRO A 94 -17.73 7.85 -2.87
C PRO A 94 -17.59 6.48 -3.54
N LEU A 95 -16.35 6.04 -3.76
CA LEU A 95 -16.04 4.70 -4.28
C LEU A 95 -16.67 3.60 -3.43
N SER A 96 -16.85 3.81 -2.12
CA SER A 96 -17.51 2.84 -1.24
C SER A 96 -18.94 2.52 -1.69
N SER A 97 -19.68 3.48 -2.27
CA SER A 97 -21.03 3.21 -2.76
C SER A 97 -21.05 2.34 -4.02
N TRP A 98 -20.04 2.48 -4.89
CA TRP A 98 -19.86 1.60 -6.05
C TRP A 98 -19.50 0.18 -5.62
N VAL A 99 -18.55 0.05 -4.69
CA VAL A 99 -18.11 -1.25 -4.17
C VAL A 99 -19.24 -1.95 -3.43
N MET A 100 -19.98 -1.25 -2.57
CA MET A 100 -21.13 -1.84 -1.87
C MET A 100 -22.19 -2.35 -2.82
N SER A 101 -22.50 -1.60 -3.88
CA SER A 101 -23.46 -2.03 -4.92
C SER A 101 -23.04 -3.34 -5.57
N GLU A 102 -21.77 -3.47 -5.95
CA GLU A 102 -21.22 -4.68 -6.60
C GLU A 102 -21.09 -5.89 -5.64
N LEU A 103 -21.01 -5.63 -4.34
CA LEU A 103 -20.95 -6.66 -3.29
C LEU A 103 -22.34 -7.01 -2.73
N GLY A 104 -23.39 -6.30 -3.11
CA GLY A 104 -24.73 -6.46 -2.55
C GLY A 104 -24.82 -6.07 -1.06
N LEU A 105 -23.94 -5.17 -0.58
CA LEU A 105 -23.92 -4.70 0.80
C LEU A 105 -24.89 -3.53 0.98
N GLN A 106 -25.75 -3.60 2.00
CA GLN A 106 -26.68 -2.53 2.34
C GLN A 106 -27.07 -2.58 3.83
N GLY A 107 -27.69 -1.52 4.34
CA GLY A 107 -28.24 -1.47 5.68
C GLY A 107 -27.41 -0.66 6.66
N GLN A 108 -27.24 -1.14 7.88
CA GLN A 108 -26.55 -0.42 8.96
C GLN A 108 -25.03 -0.49 8.81
N ILE A 109 -24.51 0.08 7.74
CA ILE A 109 -23.07 0.11 7.40
C ILE A 109 -22.64 1.57 7.30
N ARG A 110 -21.61 1.95 8.05
CA ARG A 110 -20.92 3.24 7.84
C ARG A 110 -20.04 3.10 6.62
N ALA A 111 -20.33 3.83 5.54
CA ALA A 111 -19.59 3.74 4.30
C ALA A 111 -19.10 5.12 3.84
N TYR A 112 -17.83 5.23 3.47
CA TYR A 112 -17.23 6.47 2.98
C TYR A 112 -15.93 6.20 2.21
N GLU A 113 -15.44 7.24 1.54
CA GLU A 113 -14.16 7.26 0.88
C GLU A 113 -13.17 8.14 1.64
N VAL A 114 -11.89 7.75 1.65
CA VAL A 114 -10.78 8.54 2.20
C VAL A 114 -9.81 8.90 1.11
N LYS A 115 -9.43 10.18 1.05
CA LYS A 115 -8.43 10.69 0.13
C LYS A 115 -7.34 11.47 0.86
N HIS A 116 -6.11 11.01 0.76
CA HIS A 116 -4.88 11.73 1.09
C HIS A 116 -3.71 11.09 0.32
N ALA A 117 -3.73 11.22 -1.01
CA ALA A 117 -2.72 10.59 -1.86
C ALA A 117 -2.43 9.14 -1.39
N CYS A 118 -1.19 8.70 -1.43
CA CYS A 118 -0.80 7.33 -1.06
C CYS A 118 -0.96 6.98 0.44
N TYR A 119 -1.22 7.97 1.32
CA TYR A 119 -1.42 7.74 2.75
C TYR A 119 -2.84 7.28 3.10
N SER A 120 -3.82 7.52 2.23
CA SER A 120 -5.25 7.29 2.51
C SER A 120 -5.58 5.86 2.97
N GLY A 121 -4.90 4.82 2.46
CA GLY A 121 -5.12 3.43 2.88
C GLY A 121 -4.80 3.20 4.35
N THR A 122 -3.74 3.83 4.85
CA THR A 122 -3.36 3.74 6.27
C THR A 122 -4.32 4.53 7.14
N VAL A 123 -4.76 5.72 6.71
CA VAL A 123 -5.82 6.47 7.42
C VAL A 123 -7.08 5.62 7.55
N ALA A 124 -7.50 4.93 6.48
CA ALA A 124 -8.67 4.07 6.51
C ALA A 124 -8.52 2.90 7.50
N VAL A 125 -7.35 2.26 7.55
CA VAL A 125 -7.05 1.20 8.53
C VAL A 125 -7.08 1.77 9.96
N ARG A 126 -6.48 2.94 10.19
CA ARG A 126 -6.50 3.59 11.52
C ARG A 126 -7.91 3.93 11.97
N GLN A 127 -8.73 4.53 11.12
CA GLN A 127 -10.13 4.84 11.43
C GLN A 127 -10.95 3.59 11.75
N ALA A 128 -10.74 2.49 11.02
CA ALA A 128 -11.38 1.21 11.28
C ALA A 128 -10.92 0.63 12.64
N LEU A 129 -9.63 0.67 12.93
CA LEU A 129 -9.08 0.22 14.21
C LEU A 129 -9.63 1.05 15.38
N GLU A 130 -9.64 2.37 15.27
CA GLU A 130 -10.16 3.29 16.30
C GLU A 130 -11.66 3.07 16.52
N TRP A 131 -12.43 2.82 15.45
CA TRP A 131 -13.83 2.47 15.55
C TRP A 131 -14.05 1.14 16.30
N LYS A 132 -13.19 0.14 16.10
CA LYS A 132 -13.21 -1.12 16.87
C LYS A 132 -12.87 -0.85 18.34
N LEU A 133 -11.78 -0.15 18.60
CA LEU A 133 -11.29 0.18 19.96
C LEU A 133 -12.28 1.03 20.77
N SER A 134 -13.04 1.90 20.10
CA SER A 134 -14.06 2.75 20.76
C SER A 134 -15.30 1.98 21.25
N GLY A 135 -15.45 0.71 20.85
CA GLY A 135 -16.65 -0.08 21.13
C GLY A 135 -17.86 0.25 20.24
N ASN A 136 -17.79 1.29 19.40
CA ASN A 136 -18.90 1.69 18.51
C ASN A 136 -19.17 0.66 17.39
N SER A 137 -18.28 -0.30 17.20
CA SER A 137 -18.45 -1.39 16.24
C SER A 137 -19.57 -2.36 16.61
N GLN A 138 -19.93 -2.44 17.89
CA GLN A 138 -20.94 -3.38 18.39
C GLN A 138 -20.67 -4.83 17.94
N GLY A 139 -19.39 -5.22 17.92
CA GLY A 139 -18.95 -6.55 17.48
C GLY A 139 -18.84 -6.73 15.96
N LYS A 140 -19.21 -5.74 15.14
CA LYS A 140 -19.10 -5.81 13.68
C LYS A 140 -17.66 -5.55 13.20
N ALA A 141 -17.31 -6.15 12.07
CA ALA A 141 -16.04 -5.97 11.37
C ALA A 141 -16.06 -4.75 10.43
N ALA A 142 -14.88 -4.24 10.10
CA ALA A 142 -14.72 -3.24 9.05
C ALA A 142 -14.04 -3.86 7.82
N LEU A 143 -14.57 -3.56 6.64
CA LEU A 143 -13.95 -3.82 5.33
C LEU A 143 -13.24 -2.54 4.89
N VAL A 144 -11.91 -2.57 4.89
CA VAL A 144 -11.05 -1.48 4.42
C VAL A 144 -10.43 -1.88 3.09
N ILE A 145 -10.54 -1.01 2.09
CA ILE A 145 -10.05 -1.28 0.74
C ILE A 145 -9.14 -0.12 0.30
N ALA A 146 -7.92 -0.43 -0.10
CA ALA A 146 -7.01 0.48 -0.78
C ALA A 146 -6.94 0.08 -2.26
N SER A 147 -7.30 0.97 -3.19
CA SER A 147 -7.35 0.65 -4.62
C SER A 147 -6.95 1.87 -5.45
N ASP A 148 -5.98 1.70 -6.33
CA ASP A 148 -5.51 2.77 -7.20
C ASP A 148 -5.02 2.29 -8.56
N VAL A 149 -5.05 3.23 -9.51
CA VAL A 149 -4.44 3.13 -10.83
C VAL A 149 -3.55 4.35 -11.02
N ALA A 150 -2.23 4.13 -10.96
CA ALA A 150 -1.26 5.21 -11.13
C ALA A 150 -1.03 5.50 -12.61
N LEU A 151 -1.28 6.73 -13.01
CA LEU A 151 -1.09 7.22 -14.37
C LEU A 151 -0.23 8.48 -14.37
N TYR A 152 0.66 8.61 -15.35
CA TYR A 152 1.45 9.80 -15.60
C TYR A 152 1.36 10.19 -17.08
N ALA A 153 1.60 11.47 -17.37
CA ALA A 153 1.68 11.94 -18.74
C ALA A 153 2.83 11.22 -19.50
N GLU A 154 2.69 11.11 -20.79
CA GLU A 154 3.72 10.54 -21.65
C GLU A 154 5.03 11.31 -21.52
N HIS A 155 6.15 10.59 -21.47
CA HIS A 155 7.49 11.13 -21.22
C HIS A 155 7.69 11.81 -19.83
N HIS A 156 6.72 11.74 -18.93
CA HIS A 156 6.92 12.19 -17.55
C HIS A 156 7.88 11.25 -16.80
N SER A 157 8.74 11.81 -15.94
CA SER A 157 9.74 11.02 -15.20
C SER A 157 9.15 9.94 -14.27
N GLY A 158 7.89 10.08 -13.89
CA GLY A 158 7.12 9.09 -13.12
C GLY A 158 6.50 7.97 -13.95
N GLU A 159 6.44 8.11 -15.29
CA GLU A 159 5.78 7.12 -16.15
C GLU A 159 6.29 5.68 -15.96
N PRO A 160 7.60 5.41 -15.83
CA PRO A 160 8.12 4.05 -15.62
C PRO A 160 7.76 3.46 -14.25
N THR A 161 7.23 4.25 -13.32
CA THR A 161 6.82 3.78 -11.99
C THR A 161 5.34 3.46 -11.89
N GLN A 162 4.56 3.65 -12.95
CA GLN A 162 3.12 3.35 -12.99
C GLN A 162 2.84 1.91 -12.57
N GLY A 163 1.65 1.70 -12.06
CA GLY A 163 1.11 0.41 -11.67
C GLY A 163 -0.35 0.52 -11.30
N ALA A 164 -0.96 -0.60 -10.98
CA ALA A 164 -2.34 -0.62 -10.51
C ALA A 164 -2.56 -1.85 -9.63
N GLY A 165 -3.43 -1.71 -8.63
CA GLY A 165 -3.77 -2.80 -7.75
C GLY A 165 -4.69 -2.38 -6.62
N ALA A 166 -5.29 -3.37 -5.98
CA ALA A 166 -6.12 -3.19 -4.81
C ALA A 166 -5.79 -4.22 -3.73
N ILE A 167 -5.90 -3.81 -2.49
CA ILE A 167 -5.86 -4.68 -1.34
C ILE A 167 -7.04 -4.36 -0.43
N ALA A 168 -7.77 -5.40 -0.03
CA ALA A 168 -8.83 -5.34 0.94
C ALA A 168 -8.41 -6.04 2.22
N MET A 169 -8.78 -5.46 3.35
CA MET A 169 -8.48 -5.94 4.69
C MET A 169 -9.75 -6.00 5.51
N ILE A 170 -9.98 -7.09 6.21
CA ILE A 170 -10.98 -7.14 7.27
C ILE A 170 -10.29 -6.75 8.58
N ILE A 171 -10.77 -5.68 9.21
CA ILE A 171 -10.30 -5.23 10.53
C ILE A 171 -11.29 -5.71 11.58
N ASP A 172 -10.82 -6.65 12.39
CA ASP A 172 -11.59 -7.33 13.43
C ASP A 172 -10.66 -7.95 14.47
N GLU A 173 -11.06 -9.07 15.12
CA GLU A 173 -10.16 -9.89 15.92
C GLU A 173 -8.99 -10.38 15.07
N PRO A 174 -7.73 -10.19 15.50
CA PRO A 174 -6.58 -10.32 14.63
C PRO A 174 -6.17 -11.79 14.44
N THR A 175 -6.63 -12.43 13.39
CA THR A 175 -6.19 -13.79 13.03
C THR A 175 -4.88 -13.79 12.23
N ILE A 176 -4.54 -12.68 11.56
CA ILE A 176 -3.30 -12.54 10.79
C ILE A 176 -2.29 -11.68 11.55
N ALA A 177 -2.67 -10.45 11.92
CA ALA A 177 -1.78 -9.54 12.62
C ALA A 177 -2.56 -8.56 13.50
N ALA A 178 -2.16 -8.41 14.76
CA ALA A 178 -2.60 -7.34 15.62
C ALA A 178 -1.95 -6.02 15.20
N ILE A 179 -2.69 -4.92 15.26
CA ILE A 179 -2.18 -3.57 15.01
C ILE A 179 -2.13 -2.83 16.34
N SER A 180 -0.96 -2.25 16.67
CA SER A 180 -0.81 -1.41 17.86
C SER A 180 -1.85 -0.28 17.87
N PRO A 181 -2.52 0.00 19.00
CA PRO A 181 -3.39 1.16 19.13
C PRO A 181 -2.61 2.49 19.02
N HIS A 182 -1.30 2.47 19.27
CA HIS A 182 -0.42 3.63 19.13
C HIS A 182 0.24 3.67 17.76
N SER A 183 0.33 4.86 17.21
CA SER A 183 1.03 5.18 15.96
C SER A 183 1.77 6.50 16.09
N TYR A 184 2.67 6.78 15.15
CA TYR A 184 3.50 7.97 15.16
C TYR A 184 3.32 8.72 13.85
N CYS A 185 2.75 9.92 13.89
CA CYS A 185 2.40 10.69 12.70
C CYS A 185 3.28 11.93 12.51
N TRP A 186 3.40 12.34 11.25
CA TRP A 186 3.99 13.60 10.85
C TRP A 186 3.27 14.17 9.64
N SER A 187 2.91 15.45 9.71
CA SER A 187 2.28 16.16 8.59
C SER A 187 2.89 17.54 8.41
N GLU A 188 3.07 17.94 7.15
CA GLU A 188 3.50 19.28 6.73
C GLU A 188 2.68 19.72 5.51
N PRO A 189 2.29 20.98 5.38
CA PRO A 189 1.57 21.49 4.22
C PRO A 189 2.56 21.71 3.05
N GLN A 190 2.87 20.64 2.31
CA GLN A 190 3.78 20.67 1.16
C GLN A 190 3.02 20.39 -0.14
N PHE A 191 3.48 20.98 -1.24
CA PHE A 191 2.89 20.84 -2.56
C PHE A 191 3.88 20.14 -3.49
N ASP A 192 4.19 18.90 -3.17
CA ASP A 192 5.20 18.10 -3.86
C ASP A 192 4.62 17.24 -4.99
N PHE A 193 3.35 16.85 -4.87
CA PHE A 193 2.60 16.07 -5.85
C PHE A 193 1.12 16.44 -5.74
N TRP A 194 0.49 16.76 -6.86
CA TRP A 194 -0.93 17.08 -6.90
C TRP A 194 -1.52 16.73 -8.26
N ARG A 195 -2.82 16.48 -8.31
CA ARG A 195 -3.55 16.31 -9.57
C ARG A 195 -4.68 17.32 -9.63
N PRO A 196 -4.57 18.35 -10.50
CA PRO A 196 -5.62 19.34 -10.67
C PRO A 196 -6.93 18.71 -11.13
N ILE A 197 -8.06 19.31 -10.70
CA ILE A 197 -9.38 18.89 -11.18
C ILE A 197 -9.46 19.08 -12.70
N GLY A 198 -9.95 18.05 -13.41
CA GLY A 198 -10.07 18.08 -14.87
C GLY A 198 -8.82 17.64 -15.63
N THR A 199 -7.76 17.23 -14.92
CA THR A 199 -6.59 16.60 -15.54
C THR A 199 -6.50 15.11 -15.18
N PRO A 200 -6.19 14.21 -16.12
CA PRO A 200 -6.02 12.79 -15.84
C PRO A 200 -4.67 12.48 -15.17
N TYR A 201 -3.71 13.38 -15.26
CA TYR A 201 -2.34 13.15 -14.81
C TYR A 201 -1.95 14.07 -13.66
N PRO A 202 -1.14 13.57 -12.70
CA PRO A 202 -0.57 14.39 -11.64
C PRO A 202 0.61 15.24 -12.13
N GLU A 203 0.86 16.32 -11.40
CA GLU A 203 2.07 17.10 -11.46
C GLU A 203 2.97 16.77 -10.27
N VAL A 204 4.28 16.74 -10.47
CA VAL A 204 5.24 16.32 -9.46
C VAL A 204 6.47 17.23 -9.41
N ASN A 205 6.79 17.72 -8.22
CA ASN A 205 8.11 18.23 -7.91
C ASN A 205 8.95 17.12 -7.27
N GLY A 206 9.63 16.31 -8.10
CA GLY A 206 10.32 15.11 -7.65
C GLY A 206 11.44 15.35 -6.62
N ARG A 207 12.11 16.52 -6.63
CA ARG A 207 13.13 16.87 -5.63
C ARG A 207 12.47 17.15 -4.27
N LEU A 208 11.42 17.96 -4.27
CA LEU A 208 10.66 18.27 -3.06
C LEU A 208 10.03 16.99 -2.50
N SER A 209 9.42 16.15 -3.34
CA SER A 209 8.80 14.90 -2.94
C SER A 209 9.79 13.95 -2.23
N LEU A 210 11.01 13.83 -2.74
CA LEU A 210 12.06 13.04 -2.08
C LEU A 210 12.43 13.63 -0.70
N VAL A 211 12.56 14.95 -0.59
CA VAL A 211 12.88 15.60 0.70
C VAL A 211 11.74 15.40 1.70
N CYS A 212 10.48 15.61 1.29
CA CYS A 212 9.30 15.40 2.13
C CYS A 212 9.22 13.95 2.63
N TYR A 213 9.41 12.98 1.74
CA TYR A 213 9.39 11.56 2.09
C TYR A 213 10.48 11.20 3.12
N ILE A 214 11.72 11.63 2.91
CA ILE A 214 12.83 11.40 3.84
C ILE A 214 12.57 12.08 5.20
N THR A 215 12.11 13.33 5.18
CA THR A 215 11.79 14.08 6.41
C THR A 215 10.70 13.35 7.20
N ALA A 216 9.63 12.91 6.54
CA ALA A 216 8.54 12.18 7.17
C ALA A 216 9.00 10.85 7.80
N VAL A 217 9.85 10.08 7.10
CA VAL A 217 10.48 8.87 7.67
C VAL A 217 11.21 9.22 8.96
N LEU A 218 12.12 10.19 8.92
CA LEU A 218 12.93 10.57 10.09
C LEU A 218 12.07 11.06 11.25
N GLN A 219 11.04 11.86 10.99
CA GLN A 219 10.19 12.43 12.04
C GLN A 219 9.29 11.35 12.70
N CYS A 220 8.75 10.42 11.94
CA CYS A 220 7.96 9.33 12.51
C CYS A 220 8.84 8.35 13.31
N PHE A 221 9.99 7.95 12.76
CA PHE A 221 10.88 7.00 13.45
C PHE A 221 11.54 7.58 14.71
N LYS A 222 11.81 8.90 14.77
CA LYS A 222 12.28 9.55 16.01
C LYS A 222 11.31 9.42 17.19
N GLN A 223 10.01 9.37 16.92
CA GLN A 223 9.00 9.24 17.96
C GLN A 223 8.90 7.81 18.52
N LEU A 224 9.38 6.81 17.76
CA LEU A 224 9.24 5.39 18.11
C LEU A 224 10.06 5.01 19.35
N ALA A 225 11.26 5.57 19.53
CA ALA A 225 12.19 5.21 20.59
C ALA A 225 12.84 6.44 21.26
N PRO A 226 12.08 7.25 22.00
CA PRO A 226 12.61 8.50 22.54
C PRO A 226 13.65 8.33 23.66
N GLN A 227 13.69 7.16 24.32
CA GLN A 227 14.53 6.91 25.49
C GLN A 227 15.66 5.89 25.25
N THR A 228 15.71 5.26 24.07
CA THR A 228 16.71 4.24 23.72
C THR A 228 17.38 4.59 22.39
N SER A 229 18.50 3.94 22.09
CA SER A 229 19.08 4.04 20.75
C SER A 229 18.06 3.52 19.73
N LEU A 230 17.64 4.36 18.77
CA LEU A 230 16.70 3.98 17.73
C LEU A 230 17.22 2.75 16.96
N GLY A 231 18.51 2.71 16.63
CA GLY A 231 19.13 1.58 15.93
C GLY A 231 18.94 0.25 16.66
N GLN A 232 19.15 0.23 17.97
CA GLN A 232 18.92 -0.98 18.79
C GLN A 232 17.43 -1.36 18.84
N TYR A 233 16.55 -0.38 18.97
CA TYR A 233 15.12 -0.66 19.01
C TYR A 233 14.61 -1.23 17.67
N LEU A 234 15.17 -0.79 16.53
CA LEU A 234 14.84 -1.34 15.22
C LEU A 234 15.27 -2.80 15.02
N ASP A 235 16.17 -3.31 15.85
CA ASP A 235 16.55 -4.72 15.80
C ASP A 235 15.45 -5.67 16.29
N GLU A 236 14.50 -5.19 17.09
CA GLU A 236 13.35 -5.96 17.56
C GLU A 236 12.37 -6.32 16.43
N PHE A 237 12.38 -5.55 15.33
CA PHE A 237 11.49 -5.76 14.21
C PHE A 237 12.13 -6.64 13.12
N LYS A 238 11.37 -7.63 12.70
CA LYS A 238 11.81 -8.56 11.65
C LYS A 238 11.82 -7.90 10.28
N HIS A 239 10.80 -7.08 10.00
CA HIS A 239 10.66 -6.35 8.75
C HIS A 239 10.27 -4.89 8.99
N MET A 240 10.63 -4.05 8.03
CA MET A 240 10.23 -2.65 7.94
C MET A 240 9.66 -2.40 6.56
N CYS A 241 8.35 -2.23 6.47
CA CYS A 241 7.64 -1.92 5.25
C CYS A 241 7.50 -0.40 5.15
N LEU A 242 8.07 0.22 4.14
CA LEU A 242 7.89 1.62 3.85
C LEU A 242 6.99 1.76 2.61
N HIS A 243 6.24 2.86 2.51
CA HIS A 243 5.51 3.16 1.27
C HIS A 243 6.44 3.11 0.05
N VAL A 244 6.01 2.44 -1.00
CA VAL A 244 6.84 2.14 -2.18
C VAL A 244 6.32 2.86 -3.43
N PRO A 245 6.71 4.13 -3.68
CA PRO A 245 6.52 4.72 -5.00
C PRO A 245 7.36 3.98 -6.05
N PHE A 246 8.59 3.64 -5.69
CA PHE A 246 9.50 2.71 -6.38
C PHE A 246 10.65 2.31 -5.43
N PRO A 247 11.27 1.12 -5.57
CA PRO A 247 12.21 0.58 -4.59
C PRO A 247 13.41 1.48 -4.26
N LYS A 248 13.96 2.21 -5.25
CA LYS A 248 15.11 3.10 -5.02
C LYS A 248 14.78 4.28 -4.11
N MET A 249 13.55 4.78 -4.11
CA MET A 249 13.14 5.85 -3.21
C MET A 249 13.13 5.35 -1.76
N VAL A 250 12.65 4.13 -1.54
CA VAL A 250 12.69 3.47 -0.24
C VAL A 250 14.12 3.32 0.26
N PHE A 251 15.04 2.87 -0.61
CA PHE A 251 16.46 2.76 -0.25
C PHE A 251 17.07 4.08 0.17
N LYS A 252 16.78 5.17 -0.57
CA LYS A 252 17.30 6.52 -0.24
C LYS A 252 16.83 6.97 1.15
N ALA A 253 15.55 6.76 1.48
CA ALA A 253 15.02 7.11 2.79
C ALA A 253 15.57 6.22 3.90
N PHE A 254 15.64 4.91 3.66
CA PHE A 254 16.21 3.96 4.62
C PHE A 254 17.69 4.23 4.91
N LYS A 255 18.47 4.60 3.88
CA LYS A 255 19.85 5.02 4.05
C LYS A 255 19.96 6.21 5.03
N ARG A 256 19.11 7.23 4.86
CA ARG A 256 19.09 8.40 5.77
C ARG A 256 18.65 8.02 7.18
N LEU A 257 17.73 7.06 7.32
CA LEU A 257 17.35 6.52 8.62
C LEU A 257 18.54 5.80 9.28
N GLY A 258 19.27 4.95 8.54
CA GLY A 258 20.43 4.24 9.03
C GLY A 258 21.58 5.20 9.45
N GLU A 259 21.85 6.23 8.64
CA GLU A 259 22.80 7.30 9.00
C GLU A 259 22.38 7.99 10.32
N HIS A 260 21.06 8.23 10.51
CA HIS A 260 20.53 8.80 11.76
C HIS A 260 20.67 7.85 12.95
N CYS A 261 20.60 6.53 12.72
CA CYS A 261 20.85 5.49 13.73
C CYS A 261 22.33 5.32 14.06
N GLY A 262 23.24 5.97 13.34
CA GLY A 262 24.70 5.82 13.50
C GLY A 262 25.26 4.55 12.86
N TRP A 263 24.51 3.91 11.95
CA TRP A 263 24.96 2.72 11.22
C TRP A 263 25.99 3.09 10.15
N ASP A 264 27.01 2.26 9.99
CA ASP A 264 27.92 2.37 8.84
C ASP A 264 27.26 1.88 7.52
N ALA A 265 27.97 2.02 6.41
CA ALA A 265 27.43 1.69 5.09
C ALA A 265 27.10 0.20 4.93
N ASP A 266 27.89 -0.69 5.53
CA ASP A 266 27.67 -2.14 5.44
C ASP A 266 26.48 -2.55 6.30
N GLN A 267 26.35 -2.00 7.50
CA GLN A 267 25.18 -2.18 8.37
C GLN A 267 23.90 -1.70 7.68
N ILE A 268 23.91 -0.51 7.07
CA ILE A 268 22.77 0.03 6.32
C ILE A 268 22.36 -0.92 5.19
N LEU A 269 23.33 -1.41 4.42
CA LEU A 269 23.05 -2.32 3.30
C LEU A 269 22.49 -3.65 3.81
N GLN A 270 23.08 -4.23 4.85
CA GLN A 270 22.62 -5.48 5.45
C GLN A 270 21.20 -5.37 6.00
N GLN A 271 20.91 -4.35 6.80
CA GLN A 271 19.57 -4.10 7.36
C GLN A 271 18.54 -3.85 6.24
N TYR A 272 18.90 -3.08 5.22
CA TYR A 272 18.04 -2.85 4.07
C TYR A 272 17.70 -4.15 3.35
N GLN A 273 18.69 -4.96 3.00
CA GLN A 273 18.48 -6.21 2.28
C GLN A 273 17.61 -7.20 3.06
N THR A 274 17.84 -7.32 4.36
CA THR A 274 17.16 -8.31 5.19
C THR A 274 15.78 -7.87 5.66
N LYS A 275 15.61 -6.61 6.04
CA LYS A 275 14.37 -6.13 6.69
C LYS A 275 13.44 -5.37 5.75
N VAL A 276 13.96 -4.75 4.67
CA VAL A 276 13.18 -3.85 3.81
C VAL A 276 13.02 -4.41 2.40
N PHE A 277 14.12 -4.69 1.71
CA PHE A 277 14.09 -5.07 0.29
C PHE A 277 13.23 -6.32 0.03
N THR A 278 13.33 -7.31 0.91
CA THR A 278 12.54 -8.55 0.80
C THR A 278 11.02 -8.33 0.86
N THR A 279 10.56 -7.23 1.44
CA THR A 279 9.12 -6.91 1.54
C THR A 279 8.54 -6.37 0.24
N MET A 280 9.38 -5.85 -0.67
CA MET A 280 8.95 -5.14 -1.88
C MET A 280 8.88 -6.01 -3.14
N GLN A 281 9.05 -7.33 -3.05
CA GLN A 281 9.07 -8.21 -4.22
C GLN A 281 7.81 -8.12 -5.08
N TRP A 282 6.64 -8.00 -4.45
CA TRP A 282 5.39 -7.81 -5.19
C TRP A 282 5.30 -6.42 -5.82
N ASN A 283 5.79 -5.38 -5.12
CA ASN A 283 5.81 -4.02 -5.67
C ASN A 283 6.68 -3.91 -6.93
N GLN A 284 7.80 -4.64 -7.02
CA GLN A 284 8.65 -4.69 -8.21
C GLN A 284 7.89 -5.27 -9.42
N GLN A 285 6.95 -6.19 -9.18
CA GLN A 285 6.15 -6.86 -10.18
C GLN A 285 4.87 -6.09 -10.57
N ILE A 286 4.41 -5.18 -9.72
CA ILE A 286 3.13 -4.47 -9.85
C ILE A 286 3.35 -3.02 -10.29
N GLY A 287 4.44 -2.40 -9.87
CA GLY A 287 4.65 -0.96 -9.94
C GLY A 287 3.96 -0.21 -8.78
N ASN A 288 3.82 1.11 -8.91
CA ASN A 288 3.18 1.92 -7.88
C ASN A 288 1.65 1.79 -7.96
N ALA A 289 1.05 1.19 -6.95
CA ALA A 289 -0.40 1.17 -6.75
C ALA A 289 -0.82 2.20 -5.68
N TYR A 290 -0.13 3.33 -5.60
CA TYR A 290 -0.35 4.45 -4.68
C TYR A 290 -0.69 3.98 -3.26
N THR A 291 -1.93 4.14 -2.81
CA THR A 291 -2.33 3.84 -1.44
C THR A 291 -2.28 2.34 -1.09
N ALA A 292 -2.36 1.45 -2.08
CA ALA A 292 -2.22 0.01 -1.88
C ALA A 292 -0.74 -0.44 -1.78
N SER A 293 0.23 0.35 -2.27
CA SER A 293 1.64 -0.05 -2.37
C SER A 293 2.26 -0.47 -1.04
N LEU A 294 2.02 0.28 0.06
CA LEU A 294 2.49 -0.10 1.38
C LEU A 294 1.88 -1.44 1.82
N TRP A 295 0.59 -1.62 1.63
CA TRP A 295 -0.13 -2.78 2.13
C TRP A 295 0.21 -4.06 1.35
N PHE A 296 0.61 -3.97 0.07
CA PHE A 296 1.26 -5.08 -0.64
C PHE A 296 2.57 -5.49 0.03
N SER A 297 3.42 -4.53 0.44
CA SER A 297 4.65 -4.82 1.18
C SER A 297 4.36 -5.44 2.55
N VAL A 298 3.36 -4.93 3.29
CA VAL A 298 2.94 -5.47 4.59
C VAL A 298 2.45 -6.90 4.45
N ALA A 299 1.55 -7.15 3.49
CA ALA A 299 1.06 -8.50 3.21
C ALA A 299 2.21 -9.45 2.85
N ASN A 300 3.13 -9.03 1.98
CA ASN A 300 4.31 -9.83 1.63
C ASN A 300 5.20 -10.12 2.85
N ALA A 301 5.46 -9.14 3.70
CA ALA A 301 6.25 -9.33 4.93
C ALA A 301 5.59 -10.34 5.87
N LEU A 302 4.26 -10.24 6.07
CA LEU A 302 3.51 -11.15 6.94
C LEU A 302 3.59 -12.62 6.50
N THR A 303 3.82 -12.91 5.21
CA THR A 303 4.01 -14.30 4.75
C THR A 303 5.28 -14.97 5.29
N ARG A 304 6.20 -14.18 5.84
CA ARG A 304 7.51 -14.63 6.34
C ARG A 304 7.65 -14.59 7.86
N LEU A 305 6.68 -14.00 8.54
CA LEU A 305 6.72 -13.86 9.99
C LEU A 305 6.20 -15.12 10.69
N GLN A 306 6.82 -15.38 11.84
CA GLN A 306 6.29 -16.32 12.83
C GLN A 306 5.39 -15.60 13.83
N ALA A 307 4.59 -16.37 14.57
CA ALA A 307 3.74 -15.80 15.61
C ALA A 307 4.56 -14.98 16.62
N LYS A 308 4.06 -13.82 17.01
CA LYS A 308 4.68 -12.82 17.89
C LYS A 308 5.83 -12.01 17.28
N GLU A 309 6.35 -12.36 16.09
CA GLU A 309 7.29 -11.47 15.40
C GLU A 309 6.59 -10.19 14.94
N GLN A 310 7.33 -9.10 14.92
CA GLN A 310 6.81 -7.77 14.65
C GLN A 310 7.38 -7.17 13.36
N LEU A 311 6.60 -6.30 12.74
CA LEU A 311 7.03 -5.44 11.65
C LEU A 311 6.61 -3.98 11.90
N LEU A 312 7.34 -3.06 11.27
CA LEU A 312 6.98 -1.66 11.15
C LEU A 312 6.39 -1.39 9.76
N ALA A 313 5.34 -0.59 9.71
CA ALA A 313 4.72 -0.14 8.47
C ALA A 313 4.68 1.39 8.44
N PHE A 314 5.51 2.00 7.58
CA PHE A 314 5.55 3.44 7.39
C PHE A 314 4.79 3.84 6.14
N SER A 315 3.75 4.62 6.31
CA SER A 315 2.91 5.19 5.25
C SER A 315 3.28 6.64 5.00
N TYR A 316 3.20 7.03 3.73
CA TYR A 316 3.40 8.40 3.29
C TYR A 316 2.47 8.73 2.13
N GLY A 317 1.91 9.93 2.15
CA GLY A 317 1.17 10.52 1.04
C GLY A 317 1.58 11.98 0.87
N SER A 318 1.76 12.37 -0.38
CA SER A 318 2.07 13.75 -0.72
C SER A 318 1.01 14.71 -0.19
N GLY A 319 1.43 15.95 0.12
CA GLY A 319 0.55 16.93 0.73
C GLY A 319 0.96 17.52 2.08
N CYS A 320 1.72 16.96 2.92
CA CYS A 320 2.39 15.71 3.22
C CYS A 320 1.74 15.11 4.47
N GLY A 321 1.32 13.86 4.43
CA GLY A 321 0.84 13.11 5.60
C GLY A 321 1.57 11.78 5.71
N SER A 322 1.89 11.38 6.94
CA SER A 322 2.59 10.12 7.18
C SER A 322 2.29 9.52 8.54
N GLU A 323 2.43 8.21 8.63
CA GLU A 323 2.19 7.47 9.87
C GLU A 323 3.01 6.19 9.91
N LEU A 324 3.57 5.90 11.06
CA LEU A 324 4.30 4.69 11.37
C LEU A 324 3.48 3.82 12.31
N LEU A 325 3.19 2.59 11.88
CA LEU A 325 2.44 1.58 12.61
C LEU A 325 3.35 0.43 13.05
N THR A 326 3.00 -0.19 14.17
CA THR A 326 3.56 -1.48 14.58
C THR A 326 2.51 -2.57 14.41
N LEU A 327 2.89 -3.66 13.75
CA LEU A 327 2.06 -4.86 13.60
C LEU A 327 2.78 -6.07 14.19
N GLN A 328 2.02 -6.94 14.85
CA GLN A 328 2.51 -8.21 15.40
C GLN A 328 1.77 -9.36 14.73
N CYS A 329 2.53 -10.28 14.13
CA CYS A 329 1.96 -11.49 13.54
C CYS A 329 1.29 -12.36 14.63
N THR A 330 0.04 -12.73 14.41
CA THR A 330 -0.69 -13.64 15.30
C THR A 330 -0.59 -15.09 14.84
N THR A 331 -0.76 -15.32 13.53
CA THR A 331 -0.64 -16.64 12.94
C THR A 331 0.25 -16.58 11.67
N PRO A 332 1.22 -17.50 11.50
CA PRO A 332 2.05 -17.55 10.30
C PRO A 332 1.22 -17.70 9.00
N GLN A 333 1.56 -16.94 7.97
CA GLN A 333 0.82 -16.82 6.72
C GLN A 333 1.51 -17.46 5.50
N ALA A 334 2.53 -18.28 5.70
CA ALA A 334 3.35 -18.82 4.61
C ALA A 334 2.55 -19.62 3.55
N THR A 335 1.43 -20.24 3.96
CA THR A 335 0.56 -21.07 3.11
C THR A 335 -0.86 -20.49 2.98
N SER A 336 -1.04 -19.21 3.23
CA SER A 336 -2.36 -18.56 3.18
C SER A 336 -2.95 -18.54 1.78
N THR A 337 -4.28 -18.68 1.68
CA THR A 337 -5.02 -18.66 0.40
C THR A 337 -4.82 -17.32 -0.31
N TRP A 338 -4.90 -16.20 0.40
CA TRP A 338 -4.76 -14.86 -0.18
C TRP A 338 -3.37 -14.64 -0.81
N ARG A 339 -2.31 -15.25 -0.25
CA ARG A 339 -0.98 -15.25 -0.86
C ARG A 339 -0.97 -16.02 -2.18
N GLN A 340 -1.51 -17.23 -2.16
CA GLN A 340 -1.58 -18.10 -3.35
C GLN A 340 -2.39 -17.46 -4.47
N GLU A 341 -3.51 -16.80 -4.14
CA GLU A 341 -4.33 -16.04 -5.09
C GLU A 341 -3.52 -14.98 -5.83
N LEU A 342 -2.74 -14.16 -5.10
CA LEU A 342 -1.91 -13.13 -5.72
C LEU A 342 -0.76 -13.72 -6.53
N GLU A 343 -0.07 -14.74 -6.01
CA GLU A 343 1.02 -15.42 -6.73
C GLU A 343 0.50 -16.05 -8.02
N ASN A 344 -0.70 -16.61 -8.02
CA ASN A 344 -1.37 -17.12 -9.21
C ASN A 344 -1.72 -15.98 -10.20
N ASP A 345 -2.23 -14.84 -9.72
CA ASP A 345 -2.50 -13.69 -10.59
C ASP A 345 -1.19 -13.21 -11.26
N LEU A 346 -0.11 -13.10 -10.50
CA LEU A 346 1.21 -12.69 -11.02
C LEU A 346 1.74 -13.69 -12.06
N ALA A 347 1.57 -14.98 -11.85
CA ALA A 347 2.04 -16.02 -12.75
C ALA A 347 1.22 -16.13 -14.05
N ASN A 348 -0.10 -15.86 -13.97
CA ASN A 348 -1.03 -16.03 -15.09
C ASN A 348 -1.39 -14.72 -15.82
N ARG A 349 -0.77 -13.58 -15.44
CA ARG A 349 -1.03 -12.31 -16.12
C ARG A 349 -0.52 -12.34 -17.56
N THR A 350 -1.17 -11.60 -18.43
CA THR A 350 -0.80 -11.45 -19.83
C THR A 350 0.36 -10.45 -19.96
N ILE A 351 1.51 -10.90 -20.40
CA ILE A 351 2.65 -10.03 -20.70
C ILE A 351 2.38 -9.37 -22.04
N VAL A 352 2.44 -8.03 -22.06
CA VAL A 352 2.16 -7.20 -23.24
C VAL A 352 3.41 -6.46 -23.72
N ASP A 353 3.38 -6.04 -24.98
CA ASP A 353 4.46 -5.27 -25.60
C ASP A 353 4.21 -3.74 -25.55
N ALA A 354 5.18 -3.01 -26.03
CA ALA A 354 5.15 -1.55 -26.11
C ALA A 354 3.98 -1.02 -26.98
N LYS A 355 3.61 -1.76 -28.05
CA LYS A 355 2.52 -1.37 -28.95
C LYS A 355 1.15 -1.47 -28.23
N PHE A 356 0.95 -2.52 -27.45
CA PHE A 356 -0.25 -2.67 -26.62
C PHE A 356 -0.37 -1.52 -25.63
N TYR A 357 0.72 -1.17 -24.95
CA TYR A 357 0.74 -0.05 -24.01
C TYR A 357 0.38 1.27 -24.68
N GLN A 358 0.97 1.57 -25.84
CA GLN A 358 0.66 2.80 -26.58
C GLN A 358 -0.82 2.84 -26.98
N ASN A 359 -1.37 1.75 -27.49
CA ASN A 359 -2.79 1.67 -27.84
C ASN A 359 -3.72 1.89 -26.63
N LEU A 360 -3.34 1.37 -25.46
CA LEU A 360 -4.10 1.65 -24.23
C LEU A 360 -4.12 3.15 -23.90
N ARG A 361 -2.97 3.83 -24.02
CA ARG A 361 -2.87 5.26 -23.74
C ARG A 361 -3.69 6.10 -24.72
N ASP A 362 -3.61 5.79 -26.00
CA ASP A 362 -4.33 6.51 -27.07
C ASP A 362 -5.85 6.41 -26.88
N ASN A 363 -6.34 5.33 -26.24
CA ASN A 363 -7.76 5.16 -25.94
C ASN A 363 -8.18 5.76 -24.57
N MET A 364 -7.25 6.27 -23.77
CA MET A 364 -7.53 6.98 -22.50
C MET A 364 -7.58 8.50 -22.68
N SER A 365 -7.09 9.02 -23.79
CA SER A 365 -7.15 10.44 -24.19
C SER A 365 -8.40 10.70 -25.00
#